data_58e8d6b02d19c26f436af55301c04c59
#
_entry.id   58e8d6b02d19c26f436af55301c04c59
#
_cell.length_a   1.000
_cell.length_b   1.000
_cell.length_c   1.000
_cell.angle_alpha   90.00
_cell.angle_beta   90.00
_cell.angle_gamma   90.00
#
_symmetry.space_group_name_H-M   'P 1'
#
loop_
_entity.id
_entity.type
_entity.pdbx_description
1 polymer ?
#
loop_
_entity_poly.entity_id
_entity_poly.type
_entity_poly.pdbx_seq_one_letter_code
_entity_poly.pdbx_strand_id
1 'polypeptide(L)'
;MTENYRGCYEYLSAQYPEVGGYEFYKELFPDNENSGERHTDFSHPNAVYLYRDEQSEDKKLRRRKMYNDTWEQDYMEFVEGNSLTLCSGLAYRRKENRLENAQRMYALIFDLDGVGLAELRNLFLRFGGDPERVRRLPMPTFLVLSGTGLHIYYVFQQPIDLYPNIKIQLKSLKYDLTFRLWEYGSTSQVKAIQYQSINQSFRMVGSINDKHGTELVAFRTGERVTLDYLNSYAKPENRVDVNKPFSPSKMTRAEAR
;
A
#
# COMPACT_ATOMS: atom_id res chain seq x y z
N MET A 1 2.93 -21.97 -9.42
CA MET A 1 2.06 -20.85 -9.84
C MET A 1 0.64 -21.40 -9.96
N THR A 2 -0.33 -20.85 -9.23
CA THR A 2 -1.74 -21.30 -9.31
C THR A 2 -2.36 -20.88 -10.63
N GLU A 3 -3.36 -21.60 -11.12
CA GLU A 3 -4.08 -21.29 -12.37
C GLU A 3 -4.71 -19.88 -12.32
N ASN A 4 -5.28 -19.51 -11.18
CA ASN A 4 -5.84 -18.18 -10.96
C ASN A 4 -4.79 -17.06 -11.07
N TYR A 5 -3.61 -17.26 -10.49
CA TYR A 5 -2.52 -16.26 -10.60
C TYR A 5 -2.10 -16.07 -12.05
N ARG A 6 -1.93 -17.18 -12.80
CA ARG A 6 -1.56 -17.13 -14.22
C ARG A 6 -2.61 -16.37 -15.04
N GLY A 7 -3.89 -16.67 -14.86
CA GLY A 7 -4.97 -15.99 -15.58
C GLY A 7 -5.03 -14.48 -15.29
N CYS A 8 -4.79 -14.08 -14.03
CA CYS A 8 -4.69 -12.66 -13.66
C CYS A 8 -3.47 -12.00 -14.27
N TYR A 9 -2.32 -12.67 -14.25
CA TYR A 9 -1.08 -12.16 -14.86
C TYR A 9 -1.25 -11.94 -16.36
N GLU A 10 -1.74 -12.94 -17.10
CA GLU A 10 -1.99 -12.84 -18.53
C GLU A 10 -2.97 -11.72 -18.87
N TYR A 11 -4.02 -11.56 -18.08
CA TYR A 11 -5.00 -10.49 -18.26
C TYR A 11 -4.40 -9.10 -18.06
N LEU A 12 -3.58 -8.90 -17.02
CA LEU A 12 -2.96 -7.61 -16.73
C LEU A 12 -1.82 -7.29 -17.70
N SER A 13 -0.94 -8.23 -17.99
CA SER A 13 0.21 -8.04 -18.89
C SER A 13 -0.19 -7.74 -20.33
N ALA A 14 -1.37 -8.20 -20.76
CA ALA A 14 -1.92 -7.88 -22.08
C ALA A 14 -2.38 -6.42 -22.22
N GLN A 15 -2.63 -5.70 -21.11
CA GLN A 15 -3.26 -4.39 -21.12
C GLN A 15 -2.44 -3.28 -20.44
N TYR A 16 -1.57 -3.65 -19.50
CA TYR A 16 -0.88 -2.71 -18.63
C TYR A 16 0.62 -3.04 -18.57
N PRO A 17 1.48 -2.01 -18.55
CA PRO A 17 2.91 -2.22 -18.38
C PRO A 17 3.22 -2.77 -17.00
N GLU A 18 4.08 -3.78 -16.97
CA GLU A 18 4.71 -4.28 -15.76
C GLU A 18 5.76 -3.29 -15.27
N VAL A 19 5.87 -3.14 -13.95
CA VAL A 19 6.82 -2.23 -13.30
C VAL A 19 7.75 -3.04 -12.40
N GLY A 20 9.03 -2.96 -12.62
CA GLY A 20 10.05 -3.62 -11.79
C GLY A 20 10.02 -3.12 -10.36
N GLY A 21 10.35 -3.99 -9.39
CA GLY A 21 10.24 -3.64 -7.98
C GLY A 21 11.17 -2.50 -7.56
N TYR A 22 12.35 -2.40 -8.15
CA TYR A 22 13.27 -1.29 -7.90
C TYR A 22 12.62 0.06 -8.28
N GLU A 23 12.13 0.18 -9.51
CA GLU A 23 11.47 1.39 -10.03
C GLU A 23 10.18 1.69 -9.29
N PHE A 24 9.41 0.65 -8.95
CA PHE A 24 8.16 0.77 -8.21
C PHE A 24 8.37 1.52 -6.89
N TYR A 25 9.36 1.14 -6.08
CA TYR A 25 9.61 1.82 -4.79
C TYR A 25 10.30 3.17 -4.94
N LYS A 26 11.12 3.35 -5.97
CA LYS A 26 11.70 4.66 -6.30
C LYS A 26 10.62 5.68 -6.67
N GLU A 27 9.62 5.22 -7.42
CA GLU A 27 8.47 6.05 -7.75
C GLU A 27 7.55 6.28 -6.55
N LEU A 28 7.33 5.25 -5.73
CA LEU A 28 6.46 5.34 -4.56
C LEU A 28 6.99 6.34 -3.53
N PHE A 29 8.32 6.41 -3.35
CA PHE A 29 8.99 7.25 -2.35
C PHE A 29 10.05 8.15 -2.99
N PRO A 30 9.65 9.13 -3.81
CA PRO A 30 10.59 9.99 -4.53
C PRO A 30 11.41 10.90 -3.61
N ASP A 31 10.91 11.17 -2.41
CA ASP A 31 11.50 12.13 -1.45
C ASP A 31 12.37 11.45 -0.38
N ASN A 32 12.72 10.16 -0.52
CA ASN A 32 13.65 9.55 0.42
C ASN A 32 15.01 10.27 0.38
N GLU A 33 15.61 10.45 1.56
CA GLU A 33 16.97 11.03 1.67
C GLU A 33 18.05 10.04 1.23
N ASN A 34 19.25 10.56 1.06
CA ASN A 34 20.47 9.76 0.92
C ASN A 34 21.01 9.33 2.30
N SER A 35 21.75 8.23 2.33
CA SER A 35 22.29 7.66 3.58
C SER A 35 23.25 8.60 4.31
N GLY A 36 23.95 9.48 3.57
CA GLY A 36 24.86 10.49 4.11
C GLY A 36 24.18 11.70 4.73
N GLU A 37 22.90 11.92 4.46
CA GLU A 37 22.10 13.06 4.94
C GLU A 37 21.37 12.78 6.26
N ARG A 38 21.88 11.82 7.04
CA ARG A 38 21.30 11.47 8.34
C ARG A 38 21.34 12.65 9.30
N HIS A 39 20.21 13.30 9.45
CA HIS A 39 19.99 14.27 10.50
C HIS A 39 19.53 13.58 11.79
N THR A 40 19.57 14.31 12.90
CA THR A 40 19.12 13.88 14.21
C THR A 40 17.62 13.49 14.22
N ASP A 41 17.10 13.00 15.32
CA ASP A 41 15.79 12.39 15.57
C ASP A 41 14.52 13.04 14.92
N PHE A 42 14.63 14.27 14.43
CA PHE A 42 13.56 14.99 13.73
C PHE A 42 13.78 15.12 12.21
N SER A 43 14.67 14.30 11.69
CA SER A 43 15.03 14.29 10.29
C SER A 43 13.88 13.89 9.38
N HIS A 44 14.05 14.21 8.11
CA HIS A 44 13.18 13.87 7.00
C HIS A 44 12.67 12.42 7.08
N PRO A 45 11.36 12.21 6.88
CA PRO A 45 10.80 10.87 6.94
C PRO A 45 11.16 10.04 5.71
N ASN A 46 11.67 8.84 5.94
CA ASN A 46 11.96 7.87 4.89
C ASN A 46 11.05 6.65 5.01
N ALA A 47 10.85 5.96 3.90
CA ALA A 47 10.22 4.65 3.93
C ALA A 47 11.04 3.67 4.78
N VAL A 48 10.33 2.71 5.37
CA VAL A 48 10.92 1.63 6.18
C VAL A 48 10.36 0.31 5.68
N TYR A 49 11.26 -0.63 5.42
CA TYR A 49 10.89 -1.98 5.03
C TYR A 49 11.46 -3.02 5.99
N LEU A 50 10.80 -4.18 6.02
CA LEU A 50 11.24 -5.35 6.74
C LEU A 50 11.64 -6.41 5.70
N TYR A 51 12.65 -7.20 6.01
CA TYR A 51 13.07 -8.33 5.20
C TYR A 51 13.45 -9.50 6.08
N ARG A 52 13.28 -10.72 5.58
CA ARG A 52 13.80 -11.92 6.23
C ARG A 52 15.29 -12.00 5.99
N ASP A 53 16.06 -12.02 7.06
CA ASP A 53 17.50 -12.26 6.98
C ASP A 53 17.75 -13.77 6.79
N GLU A 54 17.81 -14.18 5.53
CA GLU A 54 17.95 -15.60 5.18
C GLU A 54 19.36 -16.15 5.46
N GLN A 55 20.34 -15.28 5.67
CA GLN A 55 21.71 -15.65 5.99
C GLN A 55 21.88 -15.87 7.53
N SER A 56 20.97 -15.37 8.35
CA SER A 56 21.02 -15.58 9.80
C SER A 56 20.42 -16.93 10.19
N GLU A 57 21.00 -17.60 11.18
CA GLU A 57 20.51 -18.89 11.71
C GLU A 57 19.05 -18.80 12.17
N ASP A 58 18.66 -17.68 12.76
CA ASP A 58 17.32 -17.46 13.31
C ASP A 58 16.30 -16.95 12.31
N LYS A 59 16.70 -16.64 11.06
CA LYS A 59 15.85 -16.13 9.97
C LYS A 59 14.89 -15.02 10.39
N LYS A 60 15.34 -14.15 11.31
CA LYS A 60 14.51 -13.07 11.85
C LYS A 60 14.18 -12.01 10.81
N LEU A 61 13.04 -11.37 11.01
CA LEU A 61 12.70 -10.15 10.28
C LEU A 61 13.57 -8.99 10.79
N ARG A 62 14.33 -8.42 9.88
CA ARG A 62 15.12 -7.22 10.11
C ARG A 62 14.44 -6.02 9.48
N ARG A 63 14.85 -4.83 9.90
CA ARG A 63 14.24 -3.57 9.50
C ARG A 63 15.29 -2.62 8.97
N ARG A 64 15.01 -1.99 7.81
CA ARG A 64 15.89 -0.99 7.19
C ARG A 64 15.10 0.25 6.79
N LYS A 65 15.76 1.42 6.82
CA LYS A 65 15.30 2.62 6.12
C LYS A 65 15.68 2.50 4.64
N MET A 66 14.83 2.99 3.78
CA MET A 66 15.09 3.11 2.35
C MET A 66 15.78 4.44 2.10
N TYR A 67 16.95 4.43 1.46
CA TYR A 67 17.71 5.60 1.07
C TYR A 67 17.91 5.61 -0.44
N ASN A 68 17.80 6.79 -1.07
CA ASN A 68 17.87 6.90 -2.52
C ASN A 68 19.20 6.44 -3.11
N ASP A 69 20.31 6.75 -2.43
CA ASP A 69 21.68 6.43 -2.89
C ASP A 69 22.06 4.95 -2.72
N THR A 70 21.38 4.21 -1.86
CA THR A 70 21.66 2.77 -1.64
C THR A 70 20.54 1.86 -2.12
N TRP A 71 19.42 2.42 -2.61
CA TRP A 71 18.21 1.63 -2.85
C TRP A 71 18.40 0.53 -3.90
N GLU A 72 19.14 0.79 -4.96
CA GLU A 72 19.40 -0.23 -6.00
C GLU A 72 20.10 -1.47 -5.43
N GLN A 73 21.17 -1.25 -4.66
CA GLN A 73 21.89 -2.32 -3.99
C GLN A 73 21.04 -3.00 -2.91
N ASP A 74 20.36 -2.21 -2.07
CA ASP A 74 19.49 -2.72 -1.00
C ASP A 74 18.33 -3.55 -1.56
N TYR A 75 17.77 -3.16 -2.71
CA TYR A 75 16.71 -3.91 -3.37
C TYR A 75 17.20 -5.28 -3.83
N MET A 76 18.31 -5.34 -4.55
CA MET A 76 18.90 -6.61 -5.03
C MET A 76 19.32 -7.53 -3.87
N GLU A 77 19.85 -6.96 -2.80
CA GLU A 77 20.38 -7.75 -1.67
C GLU A 77 19.27 -8.24 -0.72
N PHE A 78 18.24 -7.43 -0.45
CA PHE A 78 17.28 -7.69 0.63
C PHE A 78 15.84 -7.91 0.18
N VAL A 79 15.47 -7.54 -1.06
CA VAL A 79 14.09 -7.59 -1.51
C VAL A 79 13.88 -8.57 -2.65
N GLU A 80 14.68 -8.47 -3.71
CA GLU A 80 14.54 -9.30 -4.89
C GLU A 80 14.69 -10.79 -4.55
N GLY A 81 13.67 -11.56 -4.88
CA GLY A 81 13.64 -12.99 -4.58
C GLY A 81 13.56 -13.37 -3.10
N ASN A 82 13.54 -12.42 -2.17
CA ASN A 82 13.44 -12.72 -0.73
C ASN A 82 12.08 -13.32 -0.38
N SER A 83 12.05 -14.32 0.48
CA SER A 83 10.84 -15.08 0.85
C SER A 83 9.84 -14.28 1.69
N LEU A 84 10.27 -13.21 2.34
CA LEU A 84 9.38 -12.31 3.09
C LEU A 84 9.97 -10.92 3.24
N THR A 85 9.42 -9.98 2.50
CA THR A 85 9.69 -8.55 2.66
C THR A 85 8.39 -7.78 2.80
N LEU A 86 8.37 -6.74 3.61
CA LEU A 86 7.16 -5.98 3.93
C LEU A 86 7.44 -4.49 3.91
N CYS A 87 6.61 -3.71 3.22
CA CYS A 87 6.64 -2.26 3.22
C CYS A 87 5.21 -1.69 3.26
N SER A 88 5.03 -0.52 3.89
CA SER A 88 3.78 0.23 3.85
C SER A 88 3.88 1.39 2.87
N GLY A 89 2.78 2.09 2.60
CA GLY A 89 2.77 3.33 1.81
C GLY A 89 3.21 4.58 2.58
N LEU A 90 3.88 4.43 3.73
CA LEU A 90 4.21 5.50 4.66
C LEU A 90 5.72 5.73 4.78
N ALA A 91 6.09 6.99 5.05
CA ALA A 91 7.42 7.37 5.50
C ALA A 91 7.42 7.71 7.00
N TYR A 92 8.52 7.35 7.67
CA TYR A 92 8.65 7.40 9.13
C TYR A 92 9.88 8.20 9.54
N ARG A 93 9.74 9.02 10.60
CA ARG A 93 10.88 9.79 11.16
C ARG A 93 11.97 8.92 11.79
N ARG A 94 11.60 7.70 12.22
CA ARG A 94 12.51 6.73 12.84
C ARG A 94 12.52 5.43 12.04
N LYS A 95 13.41 4.52 12.38
CA LYS A 95 13.48 3.18 11.78
C LYS A 95 12.27 2.30 12.13
N GLU A 96 11.47 2.66 13.12
CA GLU A 96 10.30 1.90 13.54
C GLU A 96 9.06 2.29 12.73
N ASN A 97 8.47 1.31 12.05
CA ASN A 97 7.26 1.46 11.23
C ASN A 97 5.97 1.44 12.07
N ARG A 98 5.97 2.15 13.20
CA ARG A 98 4.79 2.35 14.06
C ARG A 98 4.01 3.58 13.59
N LEU A 99 2.68 3.54 13.75
CA LEU A 99 1.81 4.65 13.35
C LEU A 99 2.17 5.99 14.00
N GLU A 100 2.63 5.96 15.25
CA GLU A 100 3.11 7.14 15.99
C GLU A 100 4.31 7.83 15.33
N ASN A 101 5.18 7.05 14.64
CA ASN A 101 6.35 7.53 13.93
C ASN A 101 6.07 7.92 12.47
N ALA A 102 4.89 7.57 11.94
CA ALA A 102 4.51 7.90 10.58
C ALA A 102 4.31 9.41 10.41
N GLN A 103 4.97 9.98 9.40
CA GLN A 103 5.00 11.42 9.13
C GLN A 103 4.29 11.78 7.82
N ARG A 104 4.43 10.93 6.80
CA ARG A 104 3.86 11.15 5.47
C ARG A 104 3.26 9.87 4.89
N MET A 105 2.17 10.02 4.16
CA MET A 105 1.55 8.96 3.38
C MET A 105 1.76 9.25 1.90
N TYR A 106 2.43 8.33 1.22
CA TYR A 106 2.64 8.36 -0.23
C TYR A 106 1.62 7.55 -0.99
N ALA A 107 1.10 6.49 -0.36
CA ALA A 107 0.05 5.68 -0.93
C ALA A 107 -0.93 5.15 0.11
N LEU A 108 -2.20 5.08 -0.28
CA LEU A 108 -3.20 4.28 0.42
C LEU A 108 -3.27 2.91 -0.26
N ILE A 109 -3.02 1.86 0.52
CA ILE A 109 -2.88 0.50 0.00
C ILE A 109 -3.97 -0.39 0.60
N PHE A 110 -4.55 -1.24 -0.24
CA PHE A 110 -5.54 -2.24 0.16
C PHE A 110 -5.03 -3.62 -0.23
N ASP A 111 -5.29 -4.62 0.60
CA ASP A 111 -5.07 -6.02 0.29
C ASP A 111 -6.43 -6.69 0.15
N LEU A 112 -6.71 -7.19 -1.02
CA LEU A 112 -7.97 -7.85 -1.35
C LEU A 112 -7.69 -9.32 -1.65
N ASP A 113 -8.00 -10.16 -0.68
CA ASP A 113 -7.83 -11.61 -0.78
C ASP A 113 -8.90 -12.27 -1.66
N GLY A 114 -8.58 -13.46 -2.18
CA GLY A 114 -9.51 -14.29 -2.94
C GLY A 114 -9.90 -13.68 -4.28
N VAL A 115 -8.94 -13.10 -4.98
CA VAL A 115 -9.13 -12.52 -6.31
C VAL A 115 -8.59 -13.46 -7.38
N GLY A 116 -9.49 -14.04 -8.16
CA GLY A 116 -9.17 -14.74 -9.39
C GLY A 116 -9.48 -13.88 -10.61
N LEU A 117 -9.40 -14.47 -11.80
CA LEU A 117 -9.61 -13.75 -13.07
C LEU A 117 -11.02 -13.15 -13.18
N ALA A 118 -12.05 -13.83 -12.66
CA ALA A 118 -13.43 -13.34 -12.69
C ALA A 118 -13.59 -12.10 -11.79
N GLU A 119 -13.07 -12.16 -10.57
CA GLU A 119 -13.09 -11.06 -9.61
C GLU A 119 -12.29 -9.85 -10.13
N LEU A 120 -11.13 -10.10 -10.73
CA LEU A 120 -10.31 -9.07 -11.35
C LEU A 120 -11.05 -8.34 -12.47
N ARG A 121 -11.73 -9.07 -13.37
CA ARG A 121 -12.57 -8.48 -14.42
C ARG A 121 -13.71 -7.65 -13.84
N ASN A 122 -14.36 -8.13 -12.79
CA ASN A 122 -15.41 -7.39 -12.11
C ASN A 122 -14.88 -6.10 -11.45
N LEU A 123 -13.68 -6.11 -10.90
CA LEU A 123 -13.01 -4.91 -10.39
C LEU A 123 -12.81 -3.88 -11.52
N PHE A 124 -12.32 -4.31 -12.69
CA PHE A 124 -12.11 -3.40 -13.82
C PHE A 124 -13.43 -2.81 -14.37
N LEU A 125 -14.53 -3.55 -14.32
CA LEU A 125 -15.86 -3.02 -14.64
C LEU A 125 -16.32 -1.93 -13.67
N ARG A 126 -15.75 -1.89 -12.45
CA ARG A 126 -16.11 -0.96 -11.38
C ARG A 126 -15.14 0.21 -11.24
N PHE A 127 -13.87 0.05 -11.66
CA PHE A 127 -12.88 1.10 -11.57
C PHE A 127 -13.22 2.30 -12.47
N GLY A 128 -13.02 3.51 -11.91
CA GLY A 128 -13.29 4.78 -12.60
C GLY A 128 -14.78 5.09 -12.76
N GLY A 129 -15.07 6.12 -13.55
CA GLY A 129 -16.41 6.60 -13.82
C GLY A 129 -16.95 7.50 -12.71
N ASP A 130 -18.27 7.72 -12.74
CA ASP A 130 -18.96 8.62 -11.84
C ASP A 130 -18.97 8.09 -10.39
N PRO A 131 -18.35 8.79 -9.42
CA PRO A 131 -18.27 8.36 -8.03
C PRO A 131 -19.64 8.24 -7.34
N GLU A 132 -20.67 8.97 -7.80
CA GLU A 132 -22.00 8.94 -7.20
C GLU A 132 -22.76 7.65 -7.54
N ARG A 133 -22.33 6.95 -8.58
CA ARG A 133 -22.93 5.66 -8.91
C ARG A 133 -22.52 4.59 -7.90
N VAL A 134 -23.52 3.86 -7.44
CA VAL A 134 -23.35 2.70 -6.57
C VAL A 134 -22.36 1.72 -7.18
N ARG A 135 -21.44 1.18 -6.37
CA ARG A 135 -20.42 0.19 -6.74
C ARG A 135 -19.26 0.71 -7.59
N ARG A 136 -19.17 2.00 -7.91
CA ARG A 136 -17.96 2.54 -8.55
C ARG A 136 -16.83 2.65 -7.56
N LEU A 137 -15.62 2.38 -8.06
CA LEU A 137 -14.37 2.37 -7.30
C LEU A 137 -13.38 3.34 -7.95
N PRO A 138 -12.54 4.03 -7.18
CA PRO A 138 -11.49 4.83 -7.78
C PRO A 138 -10.55 3.95 -8.60
N MET A 139 -10.03 4.47 -9.72
CA MET A 139 -9.02 3.78 -10.52
C MET A 139 -7.70 3.77 -9.77
N PRO A 140 -7.08 2.61 -9.51
CA PRO A 140 -5.80 2.55 -8.80
C PRO A 140 -4.62 2.94 -9.70
N THR A 141 -3.55 3.42 -9.07
CA THR A 141 -2.27 3.69 -9.74
C THR A 141 -1.59 2.38 -10.15
N PHE A 142 -1.55 1.44 -9.20
CA PHE A 142 -0.98 0.11 -9.45
C PHE A 142 -1.87 -0.99 -8.88
N LEU A 143 -1.83 -2.13 -9.56
CA LEU A 143 -2.26 -3.42 -9.03
C LEU A 143 -1.04 -4.33 -8.89
N VAL A 144 -0.92 -4.99 -7.74
CA VAL A 144 0.16 -5.95 -7.47
C VAL A 144 -0.45 -7.32 -7.23
N LEU A 145 -0.06 -8.30 -8.02
CA LEU A 145 -0.43 -9.70 -7.79
C LEU A 145 0.34 -10.24 -6.59
N SER A 146 -0.38 -10.66 -5.54
CA SER A 146 0.23 -11.11 -4.28
C SER A 146 0.20 -12.64 -4.07
N GLY A 147 -0.28 -13.38 -5.06
CA GLY A 147 -0.44 -14.84 -5.04
C GLY A 147 -1.90 -15.27 -5.15
N THR A 148 -2.71 -15.08 -4.10
CA THR A 148 -4.15 -15.41 -4.07
C THR A 148 -5.05 -14.17 -4.04
N GLY A 149 -4.46 -12.98 -4.14
CA GLY A 149 -5.15 -11.70 -4.05
C GLY A 149 -4.41 -10.59 -4.78
N LEU A 150 -4.84 -9.38 -4.49
CA LEU A 150 -4.30 -8.15 -5.06
C LEU A 150 -3.95 -7.16 -3.95
N HIS A 151 -2.77 -6.53 -4.04
CA HIS A 151 -2.59 -5.25 -3.39
C HIS A 151 -2.97 -4.13 -4.37
N ILE A 152 -3.83 -3.22 -3.93
CA ILE A 152 -4.35 -2.11 -4.71
C ILE A 152 -3.72 -0.83 -4.18
N TYR A 153 -2.94 -0.13 -5.02
CA TYR A 153 -2.20 1.06 -4.64
C TYR A 153 -2.82 2.31 -5.24
N TYR A 154 -3.20 3.23 -4.37
CA TYR A 154 -3.52 4.61 -4.74
C TYR A 154 -2.35 5.50 -4.32
N VAL A 155 -1.47 5.81 -5.27
CA VAL A 155 -0.28 6.64 -5.03
C VAL A 155 -0.67 8.10 -5.18
N PHE A 156 -0.43 8.90 -4.15
CA PHE A 156 -0.78 10.32 -4.14
C PHE A 156 0.16 11.14 -5.03
N GLN A 157 -0.41 12.15 -5.71
CA GLN A 157 0.37 13.14 -6.46
C GLN A 157 1.26 13.96 -5.53
N GLN A 158 0.74 14.30 -4.35
CA GLN A 158 1.46 14.96 -3.27
C GLN A 158 1.29 14.12 -1.99
N PRO A 159 2.36 13.83 -1.26
CA PRO A 159 2.25 13.07 -0.01
C PRO A 159 1.41 13.83 1.01
N ILE A 160 0.68 13.08 1.84
CA ILE A 160 -0.18 13.65 2.88
C ILE A 160 0.60 13.66 4.20
N ASP A 161 0.74 14.84 4.81
CA ASP A 161 1.32 14.98 6.15
C ASP A 161 0.40 14.39 7.21
N LEU A 162 0.97 13.53 8.06
CA LEU A 162 0.23 12.71 9.00
C LEU A 162 0.17 13.33 10.40
N TYR A 163 -0.65 14.34 10.58
CA TYR A 163 -1.04 14.80 11.91
C TYR A 163 -2.03 13.83 12.58
N PRO A 164 -2.16 13.82 13.92
CA PRO A 164 -3.02 12.88 14.62
C PRO A 164 -4.47 12.86 14.14
N ASN A 165 -5.08 14.01 13.89
CA ASN A 165 -6.43 14.15 13.35
C ASN A 165 -6.54 13.62 11.89
N ILE A 166 -5.49 13.78 11.09
CA ILE A 166 -5.45 13.29 9.70
C ILE A 166 -5.34 11.76 9.68
N LYS A 167 -4.55 11.16 10.57
CA LYS A 167 -4.46 9.69 10.71
C LYS A 167 -5.83 9.06 11.01
N ILE A 168 -6.64 9.70 11.87
CA ILE A 168 -7.99 9.22 12.20
C ILE A 168 -8.91 9.30 10.99
N GLN A 169 -8.90 10.42 10.26
CA GLN A 169 -9.72 10.59 9.07
C GLN A 169 -9.31 9.62 7.96
N LEU A 170 -8.01 9.43 7.71
CA LEU A 170 -7.50 8.46 6.73
C LEU A 170 -7.89 7.01 7.07
N LYS A 171 -7.96 6.67 8.37
CA LYS A 171 -8.49 5.37 8.80
C LYS A 171 -9.95 5.21 8.40
N SER A 172 -10.79 6.23 8.61
CA SER A 172 -12.21 6.21 8.24
C SER A 172 -12.38 6.09 6.72
N LEU A 173 -11.63 6.90 5.95
CA LEU A 173 -11.60 6.81 4.49
C LEU A 173 -11.20 5.41 4.01
N LYS A 174 -10.11 4.86 4.57
CA LYS A 174 -9.64 3.52 4.21
C LYS A 174 -10.70 2.46 4.49
N TYR A 175 -11.38 2.52 5.62
CA TYR A 175 -12.42 1.55 5.97
C TYR A 175 -13.64 1.64 5.05
N ASP A 176 -14.08 2.86 4.69
CA ASP A 176 -15.18 3.05 3.75
C ASP A 176 -14.84 2.49 2.35
N LEU A 177 -13.64 2.79 1.85
CA LEU A 177 -13.19 2.25 0.57
C LEU A 177 -12.96 0.72 0.62
N THR A 178 -12.47 0.17 1.75
CA THR A 178 -12.38 -1.29 1.93
C THR A 178 -13.75 -1.94 1.82
N PHE A 179 -14.77 -1.37 2.45
CA PHE A 179 -16.13 -1.87 2.38
C PHE A 179 -16.68 -1.86 0.95
N ARG A 180 -16.36 -0.83 0.16
CA ARG A 180 -16.75 -0.73 -1.25
C ARG A 180 -16.02 -1.71 -2.16
N LEU A 181 -14.73 -1.94 -1.89
CA LEU A 181 -13.88 -2.87 -2.65
C LEU A 181 -14.30 -4.32 -2.46
N TRP A 182 -14.72 -4.69 -1.23
CA TRP A 182 -14.92 -6.07 -0.83
C TRP A 182 -16.37 -6.51 -1.00
N GLU A 183 -16.67 -7.21 -2.09
CA GLU A 183 -17.98 -7.79 -2.33
C GLU A 183 -17.83 -9.30 -2.59
N TYR A 184 -18.26 -10.11 -1.62
CA TYR A 184 -18.19 -11.56 -1.72
C TYR A 184 -18.92 -12.08 -2.96
N GLY A 185 -18.26 -12.98 -3.69
CA GLY A 185 -18.78 -13.57 -4.95
C GLY A 185 -18.72 -12.63 -6.15
N SER A 186 -18.23 -11.39 -5.97
CA SER A 186 -18.07 -10.45 -7.07
C SER A 186 -16.62 -9.98 -7.22
N THR A 187 -16.06 -9.34 -6.20
CA THR A 187 -14.67 -8.84 -6.21
C THR A 187 -13.73 -9.65 -5.33
N SER A 188 -14.26 -10.54 -4.49
CA SER A 188 -13.50 -11.44 -3.62
C SER A 188 -14.26 -12.74 -3.39
N GLN A 189 -13.53 -13.85 -3.31
CA GLN A 189 -14.07 -15.15 -2.86
C GLN A 189 -13.98 -15.32 -1.33
N VAL A 190 -13.43 -14.35 -0.63
CA VAL A 190 -13.37 -14.33 0.85
C VAL A 190 -14.56 -13.56 1.40
N LYS A 191 -15.37 -14.24 2.23
CA LYS A 191 -16.62 -13.68 2.74
C LYS A 191 -16.41 -12.56 3.78
N ALA A 192 -15.43 -12.73 4.65
CA ALA A 192 -15.17 -11.78 5.74
C ALA A 192 -14.30 -10.62 5.25
N ILE A 193 -14.82 -9.40 5.36
CA ILE A 193 -14.06 -8.19 5.03
C ILE A 193 -12.88 -8.04 6.00
N GLN A 194 -11.69 -7.83 5.46
CA GLN A 194 -10.47 -7.63 6.24
C GLN A 194 -10.10 -6.15 6.25
N TYR A 195 -10.41 -5.48 7.35
CA TYR A 195 -10.03 -4.09 7.57
C TYR A 195 -8.58 -4.00 8.07
N GLN A 196 -7.79 -3.19 7.41
CA GLN A 196 -6.38 -3.03 7.71
C GLN A 196 -6.08 -1.59 8.14
N SER A 197 -5.15 -1.43 9.09
CA SER A 197 -4.68 -0.11 9.50
C SER A 197 -3.98 0.63 8.35
N ILE A 198 -3.89 1.96 8.44
CA ILE A 198 -3.22 2.77 7.41
C ILE A 198 -1.71 2.52 7.34
N ASN A 199 -1.09 2.02 8.42
CA ASN A 199 0.33 1.65 8.47
C ASN A 199 0.58 0.14 8.27
N GLN A 200 -0.44 -0.61 7.85
CA GLN A 200 -0.25 -2.02 7.49
C GLN A 200 0.83 -2.13 6.41
N SER A 201 1.80 -3.01 6.67
CA SER A 201 2.82 -3.34 5.68
C SER A 201 2.36 -4.53 4.84
N PHE A 202 2.71 -4.49 3.57
CA PHE A 202 2.36 -5.49 2.56
C PHE A 202 3.62 -6.08 1.95
N ARG A 203 3.53 -7.29 1.42
CA ARG A 203 4.65 -7.92 0.71
C ARG A 203 5.13 -7.04 -0.42
N MET A 204 6.44 -6.94 -0.57
CA MET A 204 7.05 -6.04 -1.55
C MET A 204 7.09 -6.65 -2.94
N VAL A 205 6.98 -5.80 -3.95
CA VAL A 205 7.13 -6.16 -5.37
C VAL A 205 8.55 -6.70 -5.62
N GLY A 206 8.65 -7.79 -6.38
CA GLY A 206 9.90 -8.50 -6.65
C GLY A 206 10.29 -9.51 -5.56
N SER A 207 9.60 -9.55 -4.42
CA SER A 207 9.79 -10.62 -3.43
C SER A 207 8.94 -11.85 -3.76
N ILE A 208 9.23 -12.95 -3.11
CA ILE A 208 8.49 -14.21 -3.29
C ILE A 208 7.46 -14.38 -2.17
N ASN A 209 6.24 -14.71 -2.53
CA ASN A 209 5.27 -15.20 -1.57
C ASN A 209 5.61 -16.66 -1.24
N ASP A 210 6.22 -16.91 -0.08
CA ASP A 210 6.68 -18.23 0.36
C ASP A 210 5.55 -19.28 0.47
N LYS A 211 4.31 -18.84 0.72
CA LYS A 211 3.15 -19.75 0.80
C LYS A 211 2.77 -20.35 -0.55
N HIS A 212 3.01 -19.64 -1.63
CA HIS A 212 2.55 -20.00 -2.98
C HIS A 212 3.70 -20.13 -3.99
N GLY A 213 4.93 -19.79 -3.60
CA GLY A 213 6.10 -19.80 -4.49
C GLY A 213 5.94 -18.86 -5.69
N THR A 214 5.20 -17.75 -5.53
CA THR A 214 4.91 -16.78 -6.59
C THR A 214 5.59 -15.45 -6.31
N GLU A 215 6.17 -14.87 -7.34
CA GLU A 215 6.71 -13.51 -7.26
C GLU A 215 5.57 -12.49 -7.19
N LEU A 216 5.80 -11.38 -6.46
CA LEU A 216 4.89 -10.25 -6.47
C LEU A 216 5.23 -9.31 -7.63
N VAL A 217 4.27 -9.18 -8.54
CA VAL A 217 4.43 -8.41 -9.79
C VAL A 217 3.46 -7.24 -9.80
N ALA A 218 3.98 -6.06 -10.12
CA ALA A 218 3.23 -4.81 -10.19
C ALA A 218 2.88 -4.43 -11.64
N PHE A 219 1.67 -3.93 -11.84
CA PHE A 219 1.20 -3.37 -13.10
C PHE A 219 0.72 -1.93 -12.89
N ARG A 220 1.14 -1.03 -13.77
CA ARG A 220 0.63 0.34 -13.77
C ARG A 220 -0.73 0.37 -14.44
N THR A 221 -1.78 0.60 -13.68
CA THR A 221 -3.16 0.59 -14.17
C THR A 221 -3.77 1.98 -14.31
N GLY A 222 -3.20 2.98 -13.66
CA GLY A 222 -3.69 4.36 -13.71
C GLY A 222 -2.64 5.39 -13.28
N GLU A 223 -3.10 6.63 -13.21
CA GLU A 223 -2.30 7.78 -12.80
C GLU A 223 -2.21 7.90 -11.28
N ARG A 224 -1.30 8.74 -10.79
CA ARG A 224 -1.29 9.18 -9.39
C ARG A 224 -2.57 9.92 -9.06
N VAL A 225 -3.09 9.73 -7.86
CA VAL A 225 -4.38 10.25 -7.42
C VAL A 225 -4.23 11.47 -6.52
N THR A 226 -5.27 12.32 -6.51
CA THR A 226 -5.42 13.33 -5.46
C THR A 226 -6.24 12.79 -4.29
N LEU A 227 -6.11 13.41 -3.13
CA LEU A 227 -6.97 13.07 -1.99
C LEU A 227 -8.44 13.35 -2.29
N ASP A 228 -8.75 14.45 -3.00
CA ASP A 228 -10.11 14.80 -3.40
C ASP A 228 -10.74 13.76 -4.33
N TYR A 229 -9.93 13.17 -5.21
CA TYR A 229 -10.39 12.07 -6.06
C TYR A 229 -10.83 10.87 -5.20
N LEU A 230 -10.04 10.44 -4.20
CA LEU A 230 -10.44 9.36 -3.31
C LEU A 230 -11.64 9.74 -2.44
N ASN A 231 -11.67 10.97 -1.92
CA ASN A 231 -12.79 11.51 -1.15
C ASN A 231 -14.10 11.47 -1.94
N SER A 232 -14.07 11.67 -3.26
CA SER A 232 -15.29 11.65 -4.09
C SER A 232 -15.98 10.29 -4.08
N TYR A 233 -15.24 9.20 -3.86
CA TYR A 233 -15.79 7.83 -3.74
C TYR A 233 -16.20 7.47 -2.31
N ALA A 234 -15.89 8.29 -1.32
CA ALA A 234 -16.22 8.02 0.08
C ALA A 234 -17.52 8.72 0.51
N LYS A 235 -18.16 8.15 1.52
CA LYS A 235 -19.28 8.82 2.20
C LYS A 235 -18.82 10.16 2.78
N PRO A 236 -19.67 11.20 2.78
CA PRO A 236 -19.29 12.53 3.27
C PRO A 236 -18.64 12.53 4.66
N GLU A 237 -19.15 11.74 5.58
CA GLU A 237 -18.65 11.62 6.95
C GLU A 237 -17.27 10.95 7.07
N ASN A 238 -16.83 10.22 6.04
CA ASN A 238 -15.56 9.49 5.98
C ASN A 238 -14.51 10.19 5.11
N ARG A 239 -14.81 11.37 4.57
CA ARG A 239 -13.89 12.17 3.78
C ARG A 239 -12.82 12.80 4.65
N VAL A 240 -11.62 12.94 4.09
CA VAL A 240 -10.47 13.56 4.76
C VAL A 240 -10.41 15.03 4.42
N ASP A 241 -10.38 15.88 5.44
CA ASP A 241 -10.11 17.31 5.34
C ASP A 241 -8.76 17.61 6.00
N VAL A 242 -7.75 17.84 5.19
CA VAL A 242 -6.37 18.13 5.66
C VAL A 242 -6.26 19.50 6.34
N ASN A 243 -7.21 20.42 6.09
CA ASN A 243 -7.24 21.76 6.67
C ASN A 243 -7.98 21.79 8.00
N LYS A 244 -8.61 20.69 8.40
CA LYS A 244 -9.34 20.62 9.67
C LYS A 244 -8.36 20.83 10.83
N PRO A 245 -8.52 21.88 11.64
CA PRO A 245 -7.60 22.17 12.72
C PRO A 245 -7.54 21.01 13.71
N PHE A 246 -6.33 20.74 14.20
CA PHE A 246 -6.16 19.78 15.29
C PHE A 246 -6.84 20.34 16.54
N SER A 247 -7.96 19.75 16.91
CA SER A 247 -8.51 19.93 18.25
C SER A 247 -7.98 18.77 19.10
N PRO A 248 -7.23 19.03 20.18
CA PRO A 248 -6.89 17.97 21.11
C PRO A 248 -8.18 17.39 21.64
N SER A 249 -8.59 16.25 21.08
CA SER A 249 -9.80 15.57 21.54
C SER A 249 -9.55 15.13 22.99
N LYS A 250 -10.59 15.17 23.80
CA LYS A 250 -10.60 14.58 25.14
C LYS A 250 -10.53 13.04 25.08
N MET A 251 -10.00 12.48 23.97
CA MET A 251 -9.82 11.04 23.82
C MET A 251 -8.87 10.53 24.90
N THR A 252 -9.34 9.59 25.67
CA THR A 252 -8.51 8.86 26.62
C THR A 252 -7.46 8.03 25.86
N ARG A 253 -6.35 7.73 26.52
CA ARG A 253 -5.26 6.89 25.95
C ARG A 253 -5.75 5.53 25.42
N ALA A 254 -6.92 5.06 25.89
CA ALA A 254 -7.53 3.80 25.47
C ALA A 254 -8.22 3.91 24.10
N GLU A 255 -8.77 5.08 23.77
CA GLU A 255 -9.45 5.34 22.48
C GLU A 255 -8.46 5.68 21.36
N ALA A 256 -7.22 6.04 21.72
CA ALA A 256 -6.13 6.35 20.77
C ALA A 256 -5.30 5.12 20.36
N ARG A 257 -5.57 3.94 20.91
CA ARG A 257 -4.96 2.64 20.58
C ARG A 257 -5.89 1.82 19.73
#